data_26c4425c4285e50cff6acc2e6165a719
#
_entry.id   26c4425c4285e50cff6acc2e6165a719
#
_cell.length_a   1.000
_cell.length_b   1.000
_cell.length_c   1.000
_cell.angle_alpha   90.00
_cell.angle_beta   90.00
_cell.angle_gamma   90.00
#
_symmetry.space_group_name_H-M   'P 1'
#
loop_
_entity.id
_entity.type
_entity.pdbx_description
1 polymer ?
#
loop_
_entity_poly.entity_id
_entity_poly.type
_entity_poly.pdbx_seq_one_letter_code
_entity_poly.pdbx_strand_id
1 'polypeptide(L)'
;MDNVEKKIVDALLLSYQQVGGINRIDSANLPSRPGIAVLCEDLLQILFPGFLETEAIESENLENDTSQLLAKIVFCLNKEIKRSIRLLGENESESKDPSELASNFLSELPTIRGLLRTDVEAAYEGDPAAQSFEEIILAYPSLEAIAVQRMAHVLYIYGIPLIPRMMTEWVHSKTGIDIHPGAEIGSHFFIDHGTGVVIGETCVIGSNVKLYHGVTLGARSFQKDDEGNPIKGIKRHPNVGNGVVIYPGATILGLSLIHIS
;
A
#
# COMPACT_ATOMS: atom_id res chain seq x y z
N MET A 1 -28.66 -26.50 -18.44
CA MET A 1 -27.24 -26.58 -18.83
C MET A 1 -27.15 -27.39 -20.12
N ASP A 2 -26.57 -26.84 -21.16
CA ASP A 2 -26.29 -27.49 -22.41
C ASP A 2 -25.30 -28.66 -22.16
N ASN A 3 -25.33 -29.70 -23.00
CA ASN A 3 -24.43 -30.86 -22.91
C ASN A 3 -22.94 -30.47 -22.98
N VAL A 4 -22.64 -29.35 -23.67
CA VAL A 4 -21.30 -28.80 -23.79
C VAL A 4 -20.89 -28.15 -22.47
N GLU A 5 -21.74 -27.33 -21.86
CA GLU A 5 -21.49 -26.69 -20.57
C GLU A 5 -21.23 -27.72 -19.47
N LYS A 6 -22.03 -28.81 -19.43
CA LYS A 6 -21.83 -29.89 -18.46
C LYS A 6 -20.46 -30.54 -18.60
N LYS A 7 -19.99 -30.82 -19.81
CA LYS A 7 -18.66 -31.40 -20.05
C LYS A 7 -17.54 -30.49 -19.60
N ILE A 8 -17.69 -29.15 -19.78
CA ILE A 8 -16.70 -28.16 -19.31
C ILE A 8 -16.66 -28.14 -17.78
N VAL A 9 -17.81 -28.12 -17.12
CA VAL A 9 -17.89 -28.17 -15.64
C VAL A 9 -17.22 -29.44 -15.11
N ASP A 10 -17.52 -30.62 -15.66
CA ASP A 10 -16.93 -31.89 -15.23
C ASP A 10 -15.39 -31.87 -15.40
N ALA A 11 -14.90 -31.33 -16.51
CA ALA A 11 -13.46 -31.18 -16.75
C ALA A 11 -12.79 -30.21 -15.76
N LEU A 12 -13.45 -29.10 -15.42
CA LEU A 12 -12.96 -28.15 -14.43
C LEU A 12 -12.93 -28.74 -13.02
N LEU A 13 -13.99 -29.48 -12.64
CA LEU A 13 -14.03 -30.15 -11.33
C LEU A 13 -12.90 -31.19 -11.19
N LEU A 14 -12.66 -31.96 -12.26
CA LEU A 14 -11.52 -32.89 -12.29
C LEU A 14 -10.18 -32.13 -12.16
N SER A 15 -10.02 -31.04 -12.89
CA SER A 15 -8.83 -30.19 -12.79
C SER A 15 -8.63 -29.65 -11.38
N TYR A 16 -9.69 -29.19 -10.69
CA TYR A 16 -9.62 -28.71 -9.30
C TYR A 16 -9.15 -29.80 -8.34
N GLN A 17 -9.47 -31.05 -8.59
CA GLN A 17 -9.01 -32.18 -7.78
C GLN A 17 -7.54 -32.53 -8.07
N GLN A 18 -7.11 -32.45 -9.32
CA GLN A 18 -5.79 -32.89 -9.76
C GLN A 18 -4.71 -31.83 -9.62
N VAL A 19 -5.06 -30.54 -9.78
CA VAL A 19 -4.12 -29.42 -9.76
C VAL A 19 -4.30 -28.66 -8.45
N GLY A 20 -3.42 -28.97 -7.47
CA GLY A 20 -3.37 -28.26 -6.19
C GLY A 20 -2.65 -26.90 -6.27
N GLY A 21 -2.64 -26.16 -5.14
CA GLY A 21 -1.88 -24.93 -4.96
C GLY A 21 -2.51 -23.64 -5.49
N ILE A 22 -3.48 -23.73 -6.40
CA ILE A 22 -4.22 -22.58 -6.95
C ILE A 22 -5.72 -22.63 -6.64
N ASN A 23 -6.14 -23.60 -5.86
CA ASN A 23 -7.50 -23.76 -5.34
C ASN A 23 -7.55 -23.47 -3.86
N ARG A 24 -8.66 -22.91 -3.39
CA ARG A 24 -8.95 -22.73 -1.97
C ARG A 24 -10.40 -23.11 -1.69
N ILE A 25 -10.68 -24.39 -1.77
CA ILE A 25 -12.01 -24.99 -1.56
C ILE A 25 -12.06 -25.47 -0.10
N ASP A 26 -13.23 -25.37 0.54
CA ASP A 26 -13.47 -25.76 1.94
C ASP A 26 -12.53 -25.10 2.98
N SER A 27 -11.98 -23.95 2.63
CA SER A 27 -11.10 -23.17 3.49
C SER A 27 -11.73 -21.83 3.86
N ALA A 28 -11.30 -21.26 4.99
CA ALA A 28 -11.75 -19.93 5.39
C ALA A 28 -11.33 -18.87 4.36
N ASN A 29 -12.22 -17.91 4.10
CA ASN A 29 -11.96 -16.83 3.15
C ASN A 29 -10.76 -15.98 3.57
N LEU A 30 -9.92 -15.66 2.60
CA LEU A 30 -8.87 -14.63 2.70
C LEU A 30 -9.47 -13.22 2.54
N PRO A 31 -8.69 -12.15 2.82
CA PRO A 31 -9.08 -10.80 2.50
C PRO A 31 -9.54 -10.66 1.05
N SER A 32 -10.59 -9.90 0.82
CA SER A 32 -11.16 -9.76 -0.51
C SER A 32 -10.61 -8.54 -1.24
N ARG A 33 -10.24 -8.67 -2.53
CA ARG A 33 -9.80 -7.54 -3.34
C ARG A 33 -10.79 -6.38 -3.34
N PRO A 34 -12.12 -6.60 -3.56
CA PRO A 34 -13.09 -5.52 -3.48
C PRO A 34 -13.18 -4.88 -2.09
N GLY A 35 -13.08 -5.68 -1.02
CA GLY A 35 -13.09 -5.15 0.35
C GLY A 35 -11.89 -4.26 0.65
N ILE A 36 -10.69 -4.64 0.17
CA ILE A 36 -9.49 -3.81 0.32
C ILE A 36 -9.57 -2.55 -0.53
N ALA A 37 -10.14 -2.60 -1.73
CA ALA A 37 -10.34 -1.41 -2.56
C ALA A 37 -11.25 -0.39 -1.85
N VAL A 38 -12.41 -0.81 -1.35
CA VAL A 38 -13.31 0.04 -0.56
C VAL A 38 -12.63 0.57 0.70
N LEU A 39 -11.85 -0.26 1.40
CA LEU A 39 -11.10 0.19 2.58
C LEU A 39 -10.09 1.29 2.23
N CYS A 40 -9.36 1.17 1.13
CA CYS A 40 -8.43 2.20 0.67
C CYS A 40 -9.14 3.51 0.33
N GLU A 41 -10.28 3.45 -0.37
CA GLU A 41 -11.09 4.61 -0.70
C GLU A 41 -11.62 5.32 0.56
N ASP A 42 -12.19 4.58 1.50
CA ASP A 42 -12.69 5.12 2.77
C ASP A 42 -11.56 5.74 3.62
N LEU A 43 -10.37 5.12 3.63
CA LEU A 43 -9.19 5.63 4.33
C LEU A 43 -8.64 6.90 3.67
N LEU A 44 -8.63 6.99 2.35
CA LEU A 44 -8.26 8.23 1.65
C LEU A 44 -9.27 9.34 1.95
N GLN A 45 -10.56 9.05 1.96
CA GLN A 45 -11.61 10.00 2.29
C GLN A 45 -11.45 10.59 3.70
N ILE A 46 -11.18 9.76 4.72
CA ILE A 46 -10.99 10.25 6.11
C ILE A 46 -9.70 11.06 6.28
N LEU A 47 -8.67 10.79 5.45
CA LEU A 47 -7.42 11.55 5.45
C LEU A 47 -7.51 12.90 4.73
N PHE A 48 -8.39 13.00 3.73
CA PHE A 48 -8.59 14.20 2.90
C PHE A 48 -10.06 14.66 2.91
N PRO A 49 -10.63 15.02 4.08
CA PRO A 49 -12.04 15.41 4.17
C PRO A 49 -12.34 16.64 3.31
N GLY A 50 -13.45 16.60 2.57
CA GLY A 50 -13.90 17.66 1.67
C GLY A 50 -13.28 17.62 0.26
N PHE A 51 -12.40 16.64 -0.03
CA PHE A 51 -11.79 16.50 -1.35
C PHE A 51 -12.37 15.37 -2.19
N LEU A 52 -12.78 14.27 -1.56
CA LEU A 52 -13.21 13.07 -2.27
C LEU A 52 -14.70 12.80 -2.19
N GLU A 53 -15.43 13.61 -1.44
CA GLU A 53 -16.88 13.57 -1.33
C GLU A 53 -17.55 14.23 -2.55
N THR A 54 -18.77 13.77 -2.87
CA THR A 54 -19.59 14.36 -3.94
C THR A 54 -20.35 15.61 -3.50
N GLU A 55 -20.50 15.81 -2.20
CA GLU A 55 -21.19 16.94 -1.58
C GLU A 55 -20.26 17.64 -0.58
N ALA A 56 -20.49 18.92 -0.36
CA ALA A 56 -19.70 19.70 0.58
C ALA A 56 -19.90 19.20 2.02
N ILE A 57 -18.82 19.14 2.78
CA ILE A 57 -18.88 18.86 4.21
C ILE A 57 -19.16 20.16 4.96
N GLU A 58 -20.30 20.23 5.63
CA GLU A 58 -20.65 21.35 6.50
C GLU A 58 -20.02 21.14 7.89
N SER A 59 -19.48 22.21 8.46
CA SER A 59 -18.78 22.13 9.76
C SER A 59 -19.64 21.58 10.89
N GLU A 60 -20.96 21.82 10.84
CA GLU A 60 -21.94 21.31 11.83
C GLU A 60 -22.14 19.80 11.74
N ASN A 61 -21.88 19.18 10.58
CA ASN A 61 -22.04 17.75 10.32
C ASN A 61 -20.72 16.99 10.43
N LEU A 62 -19.58 17.68 10.47
CA LEU A 62 -18.24 17.09 10.37
C LEU A 62 -17.99 15.96 11.39
N GLU A 63 -18.38 16.15 12.66
CA GLU A 63 -18.20 15.13 13.70
C GLU A 63 -19.03 13.87 13.41
N ASN A 64 -20.30 14.06 13.01
CA ASN A 64 -21.20 12.95 12.69
C ASN A 64 -20.70 12.18 11.46
N ASP A 65 -20.33 12.87 10.39
CA ASP A 65 -19.90 12.25 9.13
C ASP A 65 -18.56 11.52 9.30
N THR A 66 -17.62 12.14 10.02
CA THR A 66 -16.34 11.47 10.40
C THR A 66 -16.60 10.23 11.25
N SER A 67 -17.52 10.29 12.21
CA SER A 67 -17.85 9.15 13.08
C SER A 67 -18.49 8.01 12.29
N GLN A 68 -19.39 8.30 11.35
CA GLN A 68 -20.00 7.28 10.50
C GLN A 68 -18.98 6.61 9.58
N LEU A 69 -18.11 7.40 8.92
CA LEU A 69 -17.06 6.89 8.07
C LEU A 69 -16.06 6.05 8.86
N LEU A 70 -15.64 6.52 10.04
CA LEU A 70 -14.76 5.76 10.92
C LEU A 70 -15.38 4.42 11.35
N ALA A 71 -16.66 4.40 11.70
CA ALA A 71 -17.36 3.15 12.06
C ALA A 71 -17.37 2.14 10.89
N LYS A 72 -17.57 2.61 9.66
CA LYS A 72 -17.47 1.79 8.44
C LYS A 72 -16.06 1.22 8.24
N ILE A 73 -15.03 2.06 8.40
CA ILE A 73 -13.62 1.67 8.31
C ILE A 73 -13.29 0.61 9.38
N VAL A 74 -13.66 0.85 10.64
CA VAL A 74 -13.46 -0.09 11.76
C VAL A 74 -14.05 -1.47 11.43
N PHE A 75 -15.30 -1.49 10.98
CA PHE A 75 -15.99 -2.74 10.62
C PHE A 75 -15.27 -3.49 9.48
N CYS A 76 -14.93 -2.80 8.40
CA CYS A 76 -14.25 -3.37 7.25
C CYS A 76 -12.86 -3.87 7.63
N LEU A 77 -12.07 -3.05 8.30
CA LEU A 77 -10.69 -3.35 8.70
C LEU A 77 -10.64 -4.57 9.63
N ASN A 78 -11.46 -4.61 10.68
CA ASN A 78 -11.54 -5.77 11.58
C ASN A 78 -11.86 -7.06 10.82
N LYS A 79 -12.83 -7.01 9.92
CA LYS A 79 -13.23 -8.16 9.09
C LYS A 79 -12.08 -8.67 8.23
N GLU A 80 -11.37 -7.77 7.55
CA GLU A 80 -10.28 -8.15 6.65
C GLU A 80 -9.03 -8.58 7.44
N ILE A 81 -8.68 -7.94 8.57
CA ILE A 81 -7.60 -8.40 9.47
C ILE A 81 -7.91 -9.81 9.99
N LYS A 82 -9.13 -10.07 10.48
CA LYS A 82 -9.54 -11.40 10.94
C LYS A 82 -9.38 -12.48 9.87
N ARG A 83 -9.58 -12.13 8.60
CA ARG A 83 -9.34 -13.04 7.48
C ARG A 83 -7.85 -13.24 7.20
N SER A 84 -7.08 -12.16 7.32
CA SER A 84 -5.66 -12.12 7.01
C SER A 84 -4.82 -12.93 7.99
N ILE A 85 -5.03 -12.76 9.29
CA ILE A 85 -4.25 -13.45 10.34
C ILE A 85 -4.39 -14.98 10.30
N ARG A 86 -5.44 -15.52 9.65
CA ARG A 86 -5.59 -16.96 9.42
C ARG A 86 -4.51 -17.57 8.52
N LEU A 87 -3.70 -16.73 7.86
CA LEU A 87 -2.52 -17.19 7.11
C LEU A 87 -1.32 -17.47 8.01
N LEU A 88 -1.34 -16.96 9.24
CA LEU A 88 -0.34 -17.25 10.25
C LEU A 88 -0.55 -18.65 10.82
N GLY A 89 0.46 -19.25 11.41
CA GLY A 89 0.31 -20.50 12.14
C GLY A 89 -0.67 -20.37 13.32
N GLU A 90 -1.25 -21.46 13.78
CA GLU A 90 -2.30 -21.46 14.81
C GLU A 90 -1.87 -20.66 16.05
N ASN A 91 -0.69 -20.92 16.59
CA ASN A 91 -0.17 -20.22 17.78
C ASN A 91 -0.02 -18.70 17.57
N GLU A 92 0.40 -18.28 16.38
CA GLU A 92 0.59 -16.87 16.05
C GLU A 92 -0.74 -16.17 15.77
N SER A 93 -1.68 -16.84 15.12
CA SER A 93 -3.02 -16.30 14.85
C SER A 93 -3.85 -16.12 16.11
N GLU A 94 -3.73 -17.04 17.09
CA GLU A 94 -4.43 -16.95 18.38
C GLU A 94 -3.88 -15.84 19.29
N SER A 95 -2.61 -15.47 19.13
CA SER A 95 -1.98 -14.40 19.92
C SER A 95 -2.33 -12.99 19.44
N LYS A 96 -2.96 -12.82 18.27
CA LYS A 96 -3.29 -11.52 17.67
C LYS A 96 -4.78 -11.22 17.76
N ASP A 97 -5.14 -10.13 18.44
CA ASP A 97 -6.52 -9.61 18.44
C ASP A 97 -6.74 -8.66 17.23
N PRO A 98 -7.61 -9.01 16.27
CA PRO A 98 -7.93 -8.14 15.15
C PRO A 98 -8.43 -6.75 15.56
N SER A 99 -9.17 -6.64 16.67
CA SER A 99 -9.72 -5.38 17.13
C SER A 99 -8.64 -4.47 17.71
N GLU A 100 -7.68 -5.03 18.42
CA GLU A 100 -6.52 -4.31 18.92
C GLU A 100 -5.63 -3.82 17.77
N LEU A 101 -5.32 -4.69 16.81
CA LEU A 101 -4.54 -4.33 15.61
C LEU A 101 -5.21 -3.22 14.81
N ALA A 102 -6.53 -3.29 14.63
CA ALA A 102 -7.28 -2.26 13.93
C ALA A 102 -7.26 -0.92 14.71
N SER A 103 -7.46 -0.97 16.04
CA SER A 103 -7.42 0.23 16.89
C SER A 103 -6.04 0.90 16.87
N ASN A 104 -4.98 0.10 16.99
CA ASN A 104 -3.61 0.61 16.93
C ASN A 104 -3.32 1.28 15.59
N PHE A 105 -3.70 0.66 14.47
CA PHE A 105 -3.57 1.29 13.14
C PHE A 105 -4.34 2.60 13.03
N LEU A 106 -5.60 2.62 13.48
CA LEU A 106 -6.45 3.81 13.38
C LEU A 106 -5.93 4.97 14.24
N SER A 107 -5.26 4.68 15.35
CA SER A 107 -4.61 5.71 16.18
C SER A 107 -3.44 6.41 15.48
N GLU A 108 -2.86 5.80 14.42
CA GLU A 108 -1.79 6.40 13.62
C GLU A 108 -2.30 7.33 12.49
N LEU A 109 -3.60 7.34 12.19
CA LEU A 109 -4.14 8.19 11.12
C LEU A 109 -3.80 9.68 11.26
N PRO A 110 -3.84 10.30 12.46
CA PRO A 110 -3.42 11.69 12.62
C PRO A 110 -1.93 11.91 12.29
N THR A 111 -1.05 10.98 12.66
CA THR A 111 0.38 11.01 12.33
C THR A 111 0.60 10.88 10.82
N ILE A 112 -0.08 9.92 10.19
CA ILE A 112 -0.05 9.74 8.73
C ILE A 112 -0.52 11.02 8.03
N ARG A 113 -1.62 11.63 8.49
CA ARG A 113 -2.13 12.89 7.94
C ARG A 113 -1.10 14.01 8.04
N GLY A 114 -0.37 14.09 9.16
CA GLY A 114 0.74 15.05 9.33
C GLY A 114 1.86 14.84 8.29
N LEU A 115 2.24 13.60 8.01
CA LEU A 115 3.21 13.27 6.97
C LEU A 115 2.70 13.63 5.58
N LEU A 116 1.45 13.31 5.26
CA LEU A 116 0.84 13.64 3.97
C LEU A 116 0.78 15.14 3.72
N ARG A 117 0.57 15.95 4.75
CA ARG A 117 0.67 17.42 4.62
C ARG A 117 2.04 17.83 4.11
N THR A 118 3.12 17.22 4.62
CA THR A 118 4.49 17.52 4.16
C THR A 118 4.74 17.03 2.73
N ASP A 119 4.11 15.93 2.31
CA ASP A 119 4.23 15.42 0.95
C ASP A 119 3.50 16.33 -0.07
N VAL A 120 2.35 16.89 0.32
CA VAL A 120 1.65 17.91 -0.49
C VAL A 120 2.50 19.18 -0.62
N GLU A 121 3.14 19.63 0.46
CA GLU A 121 4.07 20.76 0.45
C GLU A 121 5.24 20.49 -0.50
N ALA A 122 5.86 19.31 -0.40
CA ALA A 122 6.97 18.93 -1.28
C ALA A 122 6.58 18.86 -2.75
N ALA A 123 5.35 18.43 -3.07
CA ALA A 123 4.85 18.43 -4.44
C ALA A 123 4.62 19.86 -4.94
N TYR A 124 4.04 20.73 -4.12
CA TYR A 124 3.80 22.15 -4.47
C TYR A 124 5.10 22.92 -4.70
N GLU A 125 6.10 22.70 -3.86
CA GLU A 125 7.42 23.31 -4.00
C GLU A 125 8.25 22.70 -5.14
N GLY A 126 8.05 21.41 -5.38
CA GLY A 126 8.85 20.63 -6.33
C GLY A 126 8.37 20.67 -7.76
N ASP A 127 7.10 21.02 -8.02
CA ASP A 127 6.52 21.11 -9.35
C ASP A 127 6.09 22.55 -9.69
N PRO A 128 6.83 23.24 -10.59
CA PRO A 128 6.46 24.59 -11.00
C PRO A 128 5.09 24.70 -11.70
N ALA A 129 4.50 23.59 -12.12
CA ALA A 129 3.18 23.58 -12.76
C ALA A 129 2.04 23.51 -11.73
N ALA A 130 2.31 23.08 -10.48
CA ALA A 130 1.32 22.98 -9.43
C ALA A 130 0.82 24.38 -9.01
N GLN A 131 -0.47 24.62 -9.10
CA GLN A 131 -1.05 25.93 -8.81
C GLN A 131 -1.64 26.04 -7.41
N SER A 132 -2.03 24.90 -6.82
CA SER A 132 -2.59 24.85 -5.47
C SER A 132 -2.43 23.47 -4.83
N PHE A 133 -2.66 23.41 -3.51
CA PHE A 133 -2.70 22.14 -2.78
C PHE A 133 -3.90 21.28 -3.20
N GLU A 134 -5.02 21.92 -3.54
CA GLU A 134 -6.22 21.25 -4.02
C GLU A 134 -5.94 20.50 -5.32
N GLU A 135 -5.20 21.11 -6.24
CA GLU A 135 -4.79 20.47 -7.49
C GLU A 135 -3.94 19.22 -7.22
N ILE A 136 -2.99 19.30 -6.30
CA ILE A 136 -2.14 18.17 -5.93
C ILE A 136 -2.99 17.04 -5.30
N ILE A 137 -3.89 17.39 -4.38
CA ILE A 137 -4.71 16.39 -3.68
C ILE A 137 -5.66 15.69 -4.64
N LEU A 138 -6.25 16.42 -5.60
CA LEU A 138 -7.27 15.89 -6.50
C LEU A 138 -6.70 15.25 -7.76
N ALA A 139 -5.52 15.69 -8.24
CA ALA A 139 -5.05 15.35 -9.58
C ALA A 139 -3.73 14.58 -9.63
N TYR A 140 -2.90 14.58 -8.56
CA TYR A 140 -1.60 13.93 -8.60
C TYR A 140 -1.69 12.47 -8.18
N PRO A 141 -1.49 11.50 -9.10
CA PRO A 141 -1.54 10.08 -8.77
C PRO A 141 -0.46 9.67 -7.77
N SER A 142 0.65 10.41 -7.71
CA SER A 142 1.71 10.16 -6.75
C SER A 142 1.29 10.38 -5.30
N LEU A 143 0.41 11.36 -5.03
CA LEU A 143 -0.09 11.58 -3.67
C LEU A 143 -0.99 10.42 -3.23
N GLU A 144 -1.85 9.90 -4.11
CA GLU A 144 -2.66 8.71 -3.81
C GLU A 144 -1.77 7.50 -3.50
N ALA A 145 -0.72 7.27 -4.32
CA ALA A 145 0.23 6.18 -4.11
C ALA A 145 0.98 6.27 -2.78
N ILE A 146 1.47 7.47 -2.42
CA ILE A 146 2.18 7.72 -1.17
C ILE A 146 1.23 7.57 0.03
N ALA A 147 0.00 8.09 -0.06
CA ALA A 147 -0.98 7.99 1.02
C ALA A 147 -1.31 6.52 1.34
N VAL A 148 -1.58 5.72 0.32
CA VAL A 148 -1.83 4.28 0.49
C VAL A 148 -0.59 3.55 1.02
N GLN A 149 0.60 3.90 0.54
CA GLN A 149 1.84 3.30 1.03
C GLN A 149 2.07 3.59 2.52
N ARG A 150 1.90 4.82 2.99
CA ARG A 150 2.07 5.18 4.39
C ARG A 150 1.12 4.41 5.30
N MET A 151 -0.14 4.26 4.90
CA MET A 151 -1.12 3.42 5.61
C MET A 151 -0.73 1.94 5.60
N ALA A 152 -0.36 1.41 4.43
CA ALA A 152 0.06 0.03 4.27
C ALA A 152 1.34 -0.29 5.06
N HIS A 153 2.26 0.67 5.17
CA HIS A 153 3.49 0.54 5.95
C HIS A 153 3.21 0.30 7.44
N VAL A 154 2.27 1.04 8.04
CA VAL A 154 1.88 0.83 9.44
C VAL A 154 1.33 -0.58 9.65
N LEU A 155 0.42 -1.03 8.77
CA LEU A 155 -0.12 -2.40 8.84
C LEU A 155 0.97 -3.47 8.62
N TYR A 156 1.96 -3.18 7.78
CA TYR A 156 3.12 -4.05 7.54
C TYR A 156 3.99 -4.19 8.79
N ILE A 157 4.29 -3.07 9.48
CA ILE A 157 5.07 -3.08 10.74
C ILE A 157 4.33 -3.87 11.84
N TYR A 158 3.00 -3.80 11.91
CA TYR A 158 2.21 -4.60 12.85
C TYR A 158 2.15 -6.09 12.47
N GLY A 159 2.82 -6.48 11.39
CA GLY A 159 2.89 -7.88 10.95
C GLY A 159 1.54 -8.43 10.51
N ILE A 160 0.68 -7.60 9.94
CA ILE A 160 -0.58 -8.03 9.33
C ILE A 160 -0.26 -8.60 7.95
N PRO A 161 -0.51 -9.90 7.71
CA PRO A 161 -0.18 -10.50 6.44
C PRO A 161 -1.12 -10.03 5.32
N LEU A 162 -0.66 -10.03 4.10
CA LEU A 162 -1.40 -9.86 2.85
C LEU A 162 -2.03 -8.47 2.64
N ILE A 163 -2.76 -7.92 3.61
CA ILE A 163 -3.47 -6.65 3.48
C ILE A 163 -2.56 -5.50 3.03
N PRO A 164 -1.39 -5.24 3.64
CA PRO A 164 -0.50 -4.16 3.22
C PRO A 164 -0.12 -4.27 1.74
N ARG A 165 0.21 -5.49 1.29
CA ARG A 165 0.55 -5.73 -0.11
C ARG A 165 -0.65 -5.56 -1.04
N MET A 166 -1.84 -6.00 -0.64
CA MET A 166 -3.06 -5.81 -1.42
C MET A 166 -3.41 -4.33 -1.61
N MET A 167 -3.18 -3.49 -0.58
CA MET A 167 -3.38 -2.04 -0.64
C MET A 167 -2.42 -1.40 -1.65
N THR A 168 -1.12 -1.72 -1.57
CA THR A 168 -0.13 -1.14 -2.48
C THR A 168 -0.31 -1.64 -3.92
N GLU A 169 -0.73 -2.89 -4.15
CA GLU A 169 -1.07 -3.38 -5.50
C GLU A 169 -2.36 -2.74 -6.05
N TRP A 170 -3.32 -2.42 -5.19
CA TRP A 170 -4.52 -1.70 -5.61
C TRP A 170 -4.16 -0.31 -6.17
N VAL A 171 -3.37 0.48 -5.45
CA VAL A 171 -2.96 1.81 -5.91
C VAL A 171 -1.96 1.74 -7.06
N HIS A 172 -1.06 0.74 -7.09
CA HIS A 172 -0.17 0.50 -8.22
C HIS A 172 -0.96 0.30 -9.52
N SER A 173 -2.04 -0.46 -9.48
CA SER A 173 -2.89 -0.70 -10.67
C SER A 173 -3.55 0.57 -11.21
N LYS A 174 -3.76 1.58 -10.38
CA LYS A 174 -4.35 2.88 -10.74
C LYS A 174 -3.33 3.90 -11.21
N THR A 175 -2.16 3.92 -10.59
CA THR A 175 -1.18 5.00 -10.72
C THR A 175 0.05 4.62 -11.54
N GLY A 176 0.32 3.33 -11.71
CA GLY A 176 1.58 2.83 -12.29
C GLY A 176 2.79 3.03 -11.37
N ILE A 177 2.60 3.31 -10.07
CA ILE A 177 3.62 3.51 -9.06
C ILE A 177 3.63 2.31 -8.12
N ASP A 178 4.69 1.51 -8.15
CA ASP A 178 4.87 0.31 -7.30
C ASP A 178 5.77 0.63 -6.11
N ILE A 179 5.18 0.79 -4.92
CA ILE A 179 5.93 0.97 -3.67
C ILE A 179 5.59 -0.18 -2.74
N HIS A 180 6.60 -0.97 -2.37
CA HIS A 180 6.39 -2.05 -1.41
C HIS A 180 6.03 -1.49 -0.02
N PRO A 181 5.07 -2.07 0.72
CA PRO A 181 4.67 -1.56 2.04
C PRO A 181 5.79 -1.60 3.09
N GLY A 182 6.81 -2.43 2.91
CA GLY A 182 7.99 -2.48 3.77
C GLY A 182 8.99 -1.34 3.57
N ALA A 183 8.87 -0.54 2.51
CA ALA A 183 9.74 0.61 2.28
C ALA A 183 9.53 1.68 3.35
N GLU A 184 10.63 2.15 3.95
CA GLU A 184 10.65 3.25 4.91
C GLU A 184 10.83 4.57 4.15
N ILE A 185 9.91 5.51 4.31
CA ILE A 185 9.90 6.79 3.57
C ILE A 185 9.73 7.95 4.55
N GLY A 186 10.69 8.86 4.56
CA GLY A 186 10.69 10.07 5.37
C GLY A 186 9.60 11.07 4.97
N SER A 187 9.61 12.25 5.59
CA SER A 187 8.70 13.36 5.31
C SER A 187 9.11 14.14 4.05
N HIS A 188 8.20 14.94 3.50
CA HIS A 188 8.45 15.77 2.31
C HIS A 188 8.91 14.91 1.12
N PHE A 189 8.22 13.83 0.87
CA PHE A 189 8.52 12.92 -0.23
C PHE A 189 7.62 13.22 -1.42
N PHE A 190 8.23 13.41 -2.59
CA PHE A 190 7.49 13.73 -3.81
C PHE A 190 7.92 12.82 -4.97
N ILE A 191 6.96 12.27 -5.69
CA ILE A 191 7.16 11.57 -6.97
C ILE A 191 6.51 12.39 -8.07
N ASP A 192 7.31 12.87 -9.00
CA ASP A 192 6.86 13.68 -10.14
C ASP A 192 6.51 12.77 -11.33
N HIS A 193 5.32 12.94 -11.89
CA HIS A 193 4.66 12.09 -12.91
C HIS A 193 4.39 10.64 -12.42
N GLY A 194 5.39 9.94 -11.98
CA GLY A 194 5.35 8.69 -11.23
C GLY A 194 5.26 7.40 -12.03
N THR A 195 4.73 7.38 -13.25
CA THR A 195 4.57 6.15 -14.03
C THR A 195 5.86 5.33 -14.10
N GLY A 196 5.79 4.05 -13.71
CA GLY A 196 6.93 3.13 -13.76
C GLY A 196 7.94 3.28 -12.63
N VAL A 197 7.64 4.05 -11.58
CA VAL A 197 8.45 4.05 -10.34
C VAL A 197 8.29 2.73 -9.62
N VAL A 198 9.42 2.14 -9.20
CA VAL A 198 9.46 0.91 -8.39
C VAL A 198 10.33 1.13 -7.16
N ILE A 199 9.77 0.96 -5.96
CA ILE A 199 10.48 1.06 -4.69
C ILE A 199 10.36 -0.27 -3.93
N GLY A 200 11.49 -0.97 -3.77
CA GLY A 200 11.54 -2.30 -3.20
C GLY A 200 11.40 -2.34 -1.67
N GLU A 201 11.08 -3.51 -1.14
CA GLU A 201 10.69 -3.81 0.25
C GLU A 201 11.60 -3.19 1.32
N THR A 202 12.90 -3.30 1.14
CA THR A 202 13.87 -2.89 2.16
C THR A 202 14.56 -1.56 1.82
N CYS A 203 13.95 -0.72 0.96
CA CYS A 203 14.41 0.65 0.75
C CYS A 203 14.26 1.47 2.03
N VAL A 204 15.23 2.34 2.27
CA VAL A 204 15.15 3.39 3.29
C VAL A 204 15.38 4.72 2.57
N ILE A 205 14.39 5.59 2.60
CA ILE A 205 14.38 6.88 1.92
C ILE A 205 14.25 7.98 2.97
N GLY A 206 15.19 8.91 2.97
CA GLY A 206 15.21 10.03 3.89
C GLY A 206 14.12 11.06 3.59
N SER A 207 14.21 12.22 4.26
CA SER A 207 13.29 13.34 4.08
C SER A 207 13.72 14.26 2.92
N ASN A 208 12.76 15.01 2.36
CA ASN A 208 12.98 15.94 1.23
C ASN A 208 13.55 15.25 -0.01
N VAL A 209 13.07 14.05 -0.32
CA VAL A 209 13.50 13.30 -1.51
C VAL A 209 12.49 13.47 -2.63
N LYS A 210 13.00 13.78 -3.84
CA LYS A 210 12.20 13.84 -5.07
C LYS A 210 12.62 12.74 -6.04
N LEU A 211 11.64 11.97 -6.52
CA LEU A 211 11.82 11.00 -7.59
C LEU A 211 11.03 11.42 -8.83
N TYR A 212 11.55 11.09 -10.01
CA TYR A 212 10.83 11.21 -11.26
C TYR A 212 10.32 9.85 -11.75
N HIS A 213 9.50 9.88 -12.79
CA HIS A 213 8.95 8.66 -13.42
C HIS A 213 10.05 7.68 -13.85
N GLY A 214 9.70 6.38 -13.85
CA GLY A 214 10.59 5.30 -14.28
C GLY A 214 11.79 5.03 -13.36
N VAL A 215 11.87 5.69 -12.20
CA VAL A 215 12.94 5.42 -11.23
C VAL A 215 12.72 4.05 -10.60
N THR A 216 13.78 3.23 -10.57
CA THR A 216 13.77 1.91 -9.93
C THR A 216 14.77 1.88 -8.79
N LEU A 217 14.28 1.63 -7.57
CA LEU A 217 15.07 1.31 -6.38
C LEU A 217 14.92 -0.19 -6.09
N GLY A 218 15.76 -1.01 -6.72
CA GLY A 218 15.61 -2.45 -6.79
C GLY A 218 16.71 -3.26 -6.10
N ALA A 219 16.51 -4.57 -6.03
CA ALA A 219 17.55 -5.52 -5.63
C ALA A 219 18.47 -5.85 -6.82
N ARG A 220 19.79 -5.96 -6.57
CA ARG A 220 20.76 -6.40 -7.59
C ARG A 220 20.79 -7.91 -7.75
N SER A 221 20.64 -8.63 -6.64
CA SER A 221 20.68 -10.08 -6.58
C SER A 221 19.93 -10.57 -5.36
N PHE A 222 19.59 -11.85 -5.34
CA PHE A 222 18.95 -12.50 -4.21
C PHE A 222 19.93 -13.52 -3.62
N GLN A 223 20.17 -13.42 -2.31
CA GLN A 223 20.87 -14.49 -1.59
C GLN A 223 19.98 -15.73 -1.58
N LYS A 224 20.60 -16.89 -1.70
CA LYS A 224 19.92 -18.17 -1.71
C LYS A 224 20.38 -19.01 -0.52
N ASP A 225 19.49 -19.83 0.00
CA ASP A 225 19.80 -20.87 0.98
C ASP A 225 20.53 -22.06 0.30
N ASP A 226 20.89 -23.05 1.11
CA ASP A 226 21.59 -24.25 0.64
C ASP A 226 20.76 -25.10 -0.35
N GLU A 227 19.44 -24.88 -0.37
CA GLU A 227 18.49 -25.56 -1.28
C GLU A 227 18.25 -24.75 -2.57
N GLY A 228 18.85 -23.54 -2.68
CA GLY A 228 18.72 -22.68 -3.85
C GLY A 228 17.51 -21.74 -3.83
N ASN A 229 16.73 -21.69 -2.75
CA ASN A 229 15.59 -20.80 -2.60
C ASN A 229 16.04 -19.38 -2.17
N PRO A 230 15.37 -18.32 -2.64
CA PRO A 230 15.67 -16.96 -2.20
C PRO A 230 15.42 -16.77 -0.69
N ILE A 231 16.42 -16.26 0.04
CA ILE A 231 16.27 -15.89 1.46
C ILE A 231 15.41 -14.63 1.53
N LYS A 232 14.31 -14.71 2.27
CA LYS A 232 13.33 -13.60 2.43
C LYS A 232 13.69 -12.70 3.60
N GLY A 233 13.21 -11.46 3.60
CA GLY A 233 13.30 -10.51 4.73
C GLY A 233 14.67 -9.86 4.94
N ILE A 234 15.69 -10.18 4.15
CA ILE A 234 17.02 -9.57 4.27
C ILE A 234 17.11 -8.26 3.50
N LYS A 235 17.94 -7.32 4.00
CA LYS A 235 18.22 -6.05 3.33
C LYS A 235 18.85 -6.32 1.96
N ARG A 236 18.24 -5.75 0.90
CA ARG A 236 18.66 -5.95 -0.50
C ARG A 236 18.42 -4.76 -1.42
N HIS A 237 17.82 -3.67 -0.90
CA HIS A 237 17.47 -2.48 -1.67
C HIS A 237 18.27 -1.26 -1.20
N PRO A 238 18.35 -0.18 -2.02
CA PRO A 238 19.14 0.99 -1.72
C PRO A 238 18.70 1.77 -0.47
N ASN A 239 19.61 2.56 0.08
CA ASN A 239 19.32 3.65 0.98
C ASN A 239 19.49 4.97 0.25
N VAL A 240 18.53 5.88 0.40
CA VAL A 240 18.54 7.24 -0.17
C VAL A 240 18.56 8.24 0.97
N GLY A 241 19.58 9.10 1.00
CA GLY A 241 19.73 10.14 2.02
C GLY A 241 18.72 11.28 1.87
N ASN A 242 18.74 12.22 2.79
CA ASN A 242 17.88 13.40 2.75
C ASN A 242 18.22 14.33 1.56
N GLY A 243 17.21 15.01 1.03
CA GLY A 243 17.37 16.05 0.01
C GLY A 243 17.76 15.55 -1.38
N VAL A 244 17.80 14.23 -1.60
CA VAL A 244 18.20 13.63 -2.88
C VAL A 244 17.13 13.81 -3.94
N VAL A 245 17.56 14.16 -5.15
CA VAL A 245 16.73 14.18 -6.36
C VAL A 245 17.20 13.08 -7.32
N ILE A 246 16.30 12.18 -7.72
CA ILE A 246 16.60 11.09 -8.65
C ILE A 246 15.82 11.32 -9.95
N TYR A 247 16.56 11.54 -11.04
CA TYR A 247 16.02 11.91 -12.34
C TYR A 247 15.39 10.76 -13.11
N PRO A 248 14.58 11.05 -14.17
CA PRO A 248 13.79 10.06 -14.89
C PRO A 248 14.57 8.84 -15.38
N GLY A 249 13.97 7.66 -15.19
CA GLY A 249 14.51 6.40 -15.72
C GLY A 249 15.75 5.86 -15.00
N ALA A 250 16.21 6.51 -13.93
CA ALA A 250 17.37 6.03 -13.17
C ALA A 250 17.08 4.69 -12.50
N THR A 251 18.03 3.76 -12.59
CA THR A 251 17.97 2.44 -11.94
C THR A 251 19.09 2.32 -10.90
N ILE A 252 18.71 2.18 -9.63
CA ILE A 252 19.62 2.04 -8.50
C ILE A 252 19.37 0.67 -7.87
N LEU A 253 20.40 -0.16 -7.83
CA LEU A 253 20.27 -1.56 -7.43
C LEU A 253 21.17 -1.93 -6.25
N GLY A 254 20.67 -2.86 -5.43
CA GLY A 254 21.41 -3.47 -4.33
C GLY A 254 21.57 -2.55 -3.13
N LEU A 255 22.64 -2.74 -2.36
CA LEU A 255 22.90 -2.00 -1.12
C LEU A 255 23.57 -0.64 -1.37
N SER A 256 23.23 0.02 -2.46
CA SER A 256 23.75 1.35 -2.79
C SER A 256 23.32 2.39 -1.75
N LEU A 257 24.21 3.32 -1.42
CA LEU A 257 23.94 4.50 -0.62
C LEU A 257 24.01 5.72 -1.53
N ILE A 258 22.89 6.44 -1.65
CA ILE A 258 22.79 7.67 -2.42
C ILE A 258 22.63 8.84 -1.45
N HIS A 259 23.49 9.83 -1.57
CA HIS A 259 23.48 11.04 -0.75
C HIS A 259 23.91 12.25 -1.59
N ILE A 260 23.57 13.43 -1.14
CA ILE A 260 24.09 14.68 -1.69
C ILE A 260 25.52 14.83 -1.16
N SER A 261 26.46 15.08 -2.05
CA SER A 261 27.87 15.40 -1.72
C SER A 261 28.05 16.90 -1.54
#